data_cf44b5f3a31acc83108e41c6fdc1eebc
#
_entry.id   cf44b5f3a31acc83108e41c6fdc1eebc
#
_cell.length_a   1.000
_cell.length_b   1.000
_cell.length_c   1.000
_cell.angle_alpha   90.00
_cell.angle_beta   90.00
_cell.angle_gamma   90.00
#
_symmetry.space_group_name_H-M   'P 1'
#
loop_
_entity.id
_entity.type
_entity.pdbx_description
1 polymer ?
#
loop_
_entity_poly.entity_id
_entity_poly.type
_entity_poly.pdbx_seq_one_letter_code
_entity_poly.pdbx_strand_id
1 'polypeptide(L)'
;MKPKERRLDPFTRAQKEKLLQLRDAMVDSMAGVAQDTLRARAEGSEASAFGMHQADAGSDAYDRDFALSLLSQEQDALYEIDEALKRIDLGTYGKCEMSGKPIVRARLEAIPFARFTVECQSQLEKQSKASRVRQSVTSLFGLTDEEARDSDEEEPVAETKE
;
A
#
# COMPACT_ATOMS: atom_id res chain seq x y z
N MET A 1 30.65 -16.64 -7.73
CA MET A 1 29.70 -17.74 -8.00
C MET A 1 28.43 -17.12 -8.57
N LYS A 2 28.12 -17.35 -9.84
CA LYS A 2 26.82 -16.90 -10.40
C LYS A 2 25.71 -17.69 -9.74
N PRO A 3 24.62 -17.06 -9.27
CA PRO A 3 23.50 -17.78 -8.70
C PRO A 3 22.94 -18.71 -9.79
N LYS A 4 22.82 -19.99 -9.45
CA LYS A 4 22.27 -21.03 -10.32
C LYS A 4 20.86 -20.58 -10.70
N GLU A 5 20.65 -20.20 -11.96
CA GLU A 5 19.32 -19.84 -12.47
C GLU A 5 18.36 -21.00 -12.18
N ARG A 6 17.53 -20.83 -11.17
CA ARG A 6 16.43 -21.77 -10.90
C ARG A 6 15.53 -21.74 -12.14
N ARG A 7 15.30 -22.90 -12.72
CA ARG A 7 14.28 -23.01 -13.78
C ARG A 7 12.94 -22.62 -13.18
N LEU A 8 12.51 -21.42 -13.50
CA LEU A 8 11.18 -20.92 -13.06
C LEU A 8 10.11 -21.74 -13.77
N ASP A 9 9.06 -22.09 -13.01
CA ASP A 9 7.83 -22.64 -13.56
C ASP A 9 7.27 -21.69 -14.64
N PRO A 10 6.66 -22.20 -15.74
CA PRO A 10 6.12 -21.36 -16.82
C PRO A 10 5.18 -20.27 -16.33
N PHE A 11 4.33 -20.58 -15.34
CA PHE A 11 3.43 -19.62 -14.71
C PHE A 11 4.21 -18.49 -14.02
N THR A 12 5.18 -18.83 -13.17
CA THR A 12 6.01 -17.85 -12.46
C THR A 12 6.81 -16.98 -13.41
N ARG A 13 7.28 -17.53 -14.53
CA ARG A 13 7.97 -16.76 -15.59
C ARG A 13 7.04 -15.73 -16.21
N ALA A 14 5.81 -16.11 -16.57
CA ALA A 14 4.82 -15.20 -17.12
C ALA A 14 4.45 -14.10 -16.11
N GLN A 15 4.32 -14.45 -14.82
CA GLN A 15 4.07 -13.47 -13.78
C GLN A 15 5.25 -12.50 -13.57
N LYS A 16 6.48 -12.99 -13.64
CA LYS A 16 7.69 -12.15 -13.58
C LYS A 16 7.71 -11.12 -14.71
N GLU A 17 7.42 -11.53 -15.92
CA GLU A 17 7.36 -10.64 -17.08
C GLU A 17 6.27 -9.58 -16.92
N LYS A 18 5.08 -9.99 -16.46
CA LYS A 18 3.96 -9.08 -16.17
C LYS A 18 4.31 -8.07 -15.07
N LEU A 19 5.01 -8.50 -14.01
CA LEU A 19 5.47 -7.62 -12.94
C LEU A 19 6.49 -6.59 -13.43
N LEU A 20 7.43 -7.00 -14.31
CA LEU A 20 8.39 -6.07 -14.89
C LEU A 20 7.71 -5.03 -15.79
N GLN A 21 6.78 -5.44 -16.63
CA GLN A 21 5.98 -4.51 -17.45
C GLN A 21 5.18 -3.53 -16.60
N LEU A 22 4.56 -4.02 -15.54
CA LEU A 22 3.79 -3.19 -14.60
C LEU A 22 4.69 -2.19 -13.87
N ARG A 23 5.87 -2.64 -13.43
CA ARG A 23 6.88 -1.80 -12.81
C ARG A 23 7.32 -0.66 -13.72
N ASP A 24 7.67 -0.98 -14.96
CA ASP A 24 8.11 0.02 -15.94
C ASP A 24 7.01 1.04 -16.22
N ALA A 25 5.76 0.58 -16.43
CA ALA A 25 4.61 1.46 -16.64
C ALA A 25 4.36 2.40 -15.44
N MET A 26 4.53 1.91 -14.21
CA MET A 26 4.37 2.74 -13.00
C MET A 26 5.50 3.76 -12.85
N VAL A 27 6.74 3.39 -13.15
CA VAL A 27 7.88 4.33 -13.13
C VAL A 27 7.67 5.45 -14.16
N ASP A 28 7.19 5.12 -15.35
CA ASP A 28 6.89 6.11 -16.39
C ASP A 28 5.74 7.03 -15.97
N SER A 29 4.67 6.48 -15.36
CA SER A 29 3.55 7.25 -14.82
C SER A 29 4.01 8.23 -13.73
N MET A 30 4.80 7.77 -12.76
CA MET A 30 5.36 8.60 -11.70
C MET A 30 6.24 9.73 -12.25
N ALA A 31 7.07 9.43 -13.25
CA ALA A 31 7.90 10.42 -13.90
C ALA A 31 7.06 11.50 -14.61
N GLY A 32 5.97 11.11 -15.27
CA GLY A 32 5.01 12.01 -15.90
C GLY A 32 4.36 12.96 -14.87
N VAL A 33 3.78 12.41 -13.82
CA VAL A 33 3.13 13.20 -12.74
C VAL A 33 4.11 14.15 -12.07
N ALA A 34 5.34 13.70 -11.78
CA ALA A 34 6.38 14.54 -11.18
C ALA A 34 6.77 15.70 -12.12
N GLN A 35 6.88 15.42 -13.42
CA GLN A 35 7.24 16.43 -14.43
C GLN A 35 6.14 17.47 -14.59
N ASP A 36 4.87 17.06 -14.63
CA ASP A 36 3.72 17.96 -14.72
C ASP A 36 3.59 18.84 -13.48
N THR A 37 3.84 18.28 -12.28
CA THR A 37 3.84 19.04 -11.01
C THR A 37 4.94 20.09 -10.97
N LEU A 38 6.14 19.75 -11.46
CA LEU A 38 7.26 20.70 -11.54
C LEU A 38 7.00 21.81 -12.56
N ARG A 39 6.36 21.47 -13.68
CA ARG A 39 6.00 22.44 -14.73
C ARG A 39 4.93 23.42 -14.25
N ALA A 40 3.87 22.93 -13.63
CA ALA A 40 2.83 23.75 -13.03
C ALA A 40 3.40 24.72 -11.97
N ARG A 41 4.40 24.28 -11.20
CA ARG A 41 5.09 25.13 -10.22
C ARG A 41 5.88 26.26 -10.87
N ALA A 42 6.55 26.00 -11.99
CA ALA A 42 7.30 27.01 -12.71
C ALA A 42 6.37 28.09 -13.32
N GLU A 43 5.28 27.66 -13.94
CA GLU A 43 4.25 28.55 -14.52
C GLU A 43 3.52 29.35 -13.44
N GLY A 44 3.17 28.75 -12.30
CA GLY A 44 2.53 29.42 -11.16
C GLY A 44 3.42 30.46 -10.48
N SER A 45 4.74 30.27 -10.48
CA SER A 45 5.70 31.22 -9.93
C SER A 45 5.80 32.51 -10.75
N GLU A 46 5.65 32.41 -12.08
CA GLU A 46 5.63 33.58 -12.95
C GLU A 46 4.30 34.36 -12.85
N ALA A 47 3.18 33.65 -12.75
CA ALA A 47 1.85 34.25 -12.57
C ALA A 47 1.66 34.95 -11.22
N SER A 48 2.34 34.49 -10.17
CA SER A 48 2.31 35.08 -8.83
C SER A 48 2.89 36.51 -8.78
N ALA A 49 3.73 36.88 -9.73
CA ALA A 49 4.25 38.25 -9.84
C ALA A 49 3.18 39.27 -10.27
N PHE A 50 2.03 38.83 -10.79
CA PHE A 50 0.96 39.69 -11.34
C PHE A 50 -0.39 39.62 -10.58
N GLY A 51 -0.44 39.23 -9.31
CA GLY A 51 -1.64 39.37 -8.48
C GLY A 51 -2.67 38.27 -8.69
N MET A 52 -2.27 37.03 -8.55
CA MET A 52 -3.16 35.86 -8.54
C MET A 52 -4.22 35.97 -7.44
N HIS A 53 -5.49 35.75 -7.78
CA HIS A 53 -6.56 35.72 -6.79
C HIS A 53 -6.36 34.59 -5.79
N GLN A 54 -6.69 34.82 -4.51
CA GLN A 54 -6.55 33.87 -3.41
C GLN A 54 -7.28 32.52 -3.68
N ALA A 55 -8.33 32.52 -4.51
CA ALA A 55 -9.03 31.33 -4.96
C ALA A 55 -8.19 30.44 -5.88
N ASP A 56 -7.38 31.01 -6.78
CA ASP A 56 -6.52 30.27 -7.70
C ASP A 56 -5.35 29.62 -6.95
N ALA A 57 -4.79 30.29 -5.95
CA ALA A 57 -3.76 29.75 -5.08
C ALA A 57 -4.25 28.54 -4.25
N GLY A 58 -5.54 28.53 -3.86
CA GLY A 58 -6.16 27.40 -3.17
C GLY A 58 -6.33 26.17 -4.07
N SER A 59 -6.71 26.39 -5.35
CA SER A 59 -6.81 25.31 -6.35
C SER A 59 -5.44 24.69 -6.64
N ASP A 60 -4.41 25.51 -6.85
CA ASP A 60 -3.04 25.04 -7.10
C ASP A 60 -2.45 24.24 -5.93
N ALA A 61 -2.79 24.61 -4.70
CA ALA A 61 -2.38 23.88 -3.51
C ALA A 61 -3.07 22.50 -3.45
N TYR A 62 -4.35 22.45 -3.75
CA TYR A 62 -5.12 21.21 -3.78
C TYR A 62 -4.60 20.25 -4.86
N ASP A 63 -4.36 20.73 -6.07
CA ASP A 63 -3.84 19.92 -7.17
C ASP A 63 -2.46 19.35 -6.86
N ARG A 64 -1.64 20.12 -6.16
CA ARG A 64 -0.32 19.66 -5.68
C ARG A 64 -0.44 18.56 -4.63
N ASP A 65 -1.29 18.74 -3.64
CA ASP A 65 -1.51 17.76 -2.57
C ASP A 65 -2.11 16.46 -3.16
N PHE A 66 -2.99 16.59 -4.13
CA PHE A 66 -3.54 15.44 -4.88
C PHE A 66 -2.44 14.70 -5.66
N ALA A 67 -1.59 15.40 -6.41
CA ALA A 67 -0.48 14.81 -7.14
C ALA A 67 0.53 14.11 -6.20
N LEU A 68 0.85 14.70 -5.06
CA LEU A 68 1.72 14.08 -4.04
C LEU A 68 1.08 12.82 -3.42
N SER A 69 -0.21 12.85 -3.17
CA SER A 69 -0.96 11.69 -2.69
C SER A 69 -0.94 10.54 -3.71
N LEU A 70 -1.13 10.85 -4.99
CA LEU A 70 -1.06 9.88 -6.08
C LEU A 70 0.33 9.25 -6.19
N LEU A 71 1.38 10.07 -6.17
CA LEU A 71 2.78 9.59 -6.18
C LEU A 71 3.08 8.68 -4.99
N SER A 72 2.57 9.00 -3.81
CA SER A 72 2.73 8.14 -2.63
C SER A 72 2.08 6.77 -2.80
N GLN A 73 0.86 6.72 -3.36
CA GLN A 73 0.17 5.46 -3.65
C GLN A 73 0.91 4.63 -4.71
N GLU A 74 1.44 5.27 -5.74
CA GLU A 74 2.23 4.60 -6.77
C GLU A 74 3.55 4.07 -6.22
N GLN A 75 4.20 4.79 -5.30
CA GLN A 75 5.40 4.30 -4.60
C GLN A 75 5.11 3.05 -3.76
N ASP A 76 4.01 3.01 -3.04
CA ASP A 76 3.60 1.85 -2.25
C ASP A 76 3.35 0.63 -3.16
N ALA A 77 2.68 0.83 -4.29
CA ALA A 77 2.43 -0.24 -5.24
C ALA A 77 3.73 -0.71 -5.93
N LEU A 78 4.65 0.20 -6.26
CA LEU A 78 5.96 -0.13 -6.80
C LEU A 78 6.78 -0.97 -5.81
N TYR A 79 6.75 -0.62 -4.53
CA TYR A 79 7.37 -1.40 -3.47
C TYR A 79 6.82 -2.83 -3.42
N GLU A 80 5.50 -3.01 -3.50
CA GLU A 80 4.89 -4.34 -3.52
C GLU A 80 5.30 -5.18 -4.73
N ILE A 81 5.46 -4.54 -5.89
CA ILE A 81 5.96 -5.19 -7.11
C ILE A 81 7.41 -5.64 -6.94
N ASP A 82 8.28 -4.78 -6.42
CA ASP A 82 9.69 -5.11 -6.16
C ASP A 82 9.82 -6.25 -5.14
N GLU A 83 9.00 -6.27 -4.10
CA GLU A 83 8.94 -7.37 -3.14
C GLU A 83 8.44 -8.68 -3.77
N ALA A 84 7.50 -8.61 -4.72
CA ALA A 84 7.07 -9.78 -5.47
C ALA A 84 8.18 -10.34 -6.37
N LEU A 85 8.95 -9.48 -7.03
CA LEU A 85 10.12 -9.87 -7.82
C LEU A 85 11.18 -10.55 -6.95
N LYS A 86 11.48 -10.00 -5.76
CA LYS A 86 12.39 -10.62 -4.79
C LYS A 86 11.91 -12.01 -4.36
N ARG A 87 10.59 -12.18 -4.10
CA ARG A 87 10.01 -13.49 -3.76
C ARG A 87 10.15 -14.50 -4.90
N ILE A 88 10.06 -14.06 -6.16
CA ILE A 88 10.31 -14.92 -7.31
C ILE A 88 11.77 -15.39 -7.32
N ASP A 89 12.71 -14.49 -7.10
CA ASP A 89 14.14 -14.81 -7.10
C ASP A 89 14.52 -15.73 -5.93
N LEU A 90 13.87 -15.56 -4.76
CA LEU A 90 14.01 -16.42 -3.59
C LEU A 90 13.27 -17.77 -3.72
N GLY A 91 12.32 -17.89 -4.67
CA GLY A 91 11.51 -19.10 -4.88
C GLY A 91 10.38 -19.27 -3.85
N THR A 92 9.95 -18.18 -3.23
CA THR A 92 8.84 -18.14 -2.26
C THR A 92 7.57 -17.53 -2.86
N TYR A 93 7.61 -17.13 -4.12
CA TYR A 93 6.45 -16.56 -4.83
C TYR A 93 5.23 -17.51 -4.82
N GLY A 94 4.06 -16.95 -4.66
CA GLY A 94 2.81 -17.71 -4.61
C GLY A 94 2.49 -18.35 -3.27
N LYS A 95 3.30 -18.10 -2.23
CA LYS A 95 3.03 -18.51 -0.85
C LYS A 95 2.61 -17.32 -0.01
N CYS A 96 1.57 -17.49 0.79
CA CYS A 96 1.12 -16.47 1.74
C CYS A 96 2.18 -16.26 2.82
N GLU A 97 2.59 -15.02 3.05
CA GLU A 97 3.59 -14.68 4.07
C GLU A 97 3.09 -14.93 5.50
N MET A 98 1.78 -14.85 5.72
CA MET A 98 1.18 -15.00 7.04
C MET A 98 0.85 -16.47 7.38
N SER A 99 0.24 -17.20 6.45
CA SER A 99 -0.22 -18.58 6.69
C SER A 99 0.68 -19.67 6.09
N GLY A 100 1.63 -19.31 5.22
CA GLY A 100 2.45 -20.27 4.47
C GLY A 100 1.69 -21.08 3.41
N LYS A 101 0.36 -20.91 3.32
CA LYS A 101 -0.48 -21.61 2.35
C LYS A 101 -0.26 -21.07 0.93
N PRO A 102 -0.47 -21.87 -0.10
CA PRO A 102 -0.38 -21.40 -1.48
C PRO A 102 -1.50 -20.40 -1.78
N ILE A 103 -1.15 -19.31 -2.48
CA ILE A 103 -2.10 -18.34 -2.99
C ILE A 103 -2.72 -18.90 -4.26
N VAL A 104 -4.03 -18.77 -4.41
CA VAL A 104 -4.77 -19.24 -5.58
C VAL A 104 -4.26 -18.56 -6.85
N ARG A 105 -4.03 -19.34 -7.92
CA ARG A 105 -3.49 -18.82 -9.20
C ARG A 105 -4.32 -17.69 -9.79
N ALA A 106 -5.64 -17.81 -9.75
CA ALA A 106 -6.55 -16.76 -10.24
C ALA A 106 -6.32 -15.42 -9.52
N ARG A 107 -5.98 -15.43 -8.23
CA ARG A 107 -5.63 -14.22 -7.48
C ARG A 107 -4.28 -13.64 -7.95
N LEU A 108 -3.28 -14.48 -8.20
CA LEU A 108 -1.98 -14.04 -8.72
C LEU A 108 -2.06 -13.54 -10.16
N GLU A 109 -2.98 -14.06 -10.96
CA GLU A 109 -3.24 -13.55 -12.31
C GLU A 109 -3.86 -12.15 -12.29
N ALA A 110 -4.79 -11.91 -11.36
CA ALA A 110 -5.42 -10.61 -11.17
C ALA A 110 -4.50 -9.61 -10.45
N ILE A 111 -3.80 -10.06 -9.41
CA ILE A 111 -2.90 -9.25 -8.57
C ILE A 111 -1.55 -9.97 -8.46
N PRO A 112 -0.63 -9.73 -9.41
CA PRO A 112 0.64 -10.46 -9.46
C PRO A 112 1.54 -10.27 -8.24
N PHE A 113 1.40 -9.15 -7.54
CA PHE A 113 2.16 -8.81 -6.34
C PHE A 113 1.49 -9.23 -5.03
N ALA A 114 0.40 -10.01 -5.07
CA ALA A 114 -0.30 -10.45 -3.86
C ALA A 114 0.63 -11.20 -2.88
N ARG A 115 0.61 -10.78 -1.61
CA ARG A 115 1.38 -11.38 -0.51
C ARG A 115 0.58 -12.39 0.30
N PHE A 116 -0.73 -12.18 0.38
CA PHE A 116 -1.62 -12.88 1.29
C PHE A 116 -2.74 -13.58 0.55
N THR A 117 -3.23 -14.67 1.13
CA THR A 117 -4.51 -15.25 0.72
C THR A 117 -5.65 -14.28 1.05
N VAL A 118 -6.82 -14.48 0.43
CA VAL A 118 -8.00 -13.63 0.68
C VAL A 118 -8.37 -13.60 2.16
N GLU A 119 -8.28 -14.75 2.83
CA GLU A 119 -8.57 -14.88 4.26
C GLU A 119 -7.62 -14.05 5.12
N CYS A 120 -6.32 -14.19 4.88
CA CYS A 120 -5.30 -13.44 5.63
C CYS A 120 -5.39 -11.94 5.35
N GLN A 121 -5.63 -11.54 4.10
CA GLN A 121 -5.84 -10.15 3.73
C GLN A 121 -7.05 -9.55 4.46
N SER A 122 -8.18 -10.28 4.50
CA SER A 122 -9.37 -9.83 5.23
C SER A 122 -9.13 -9.67 6.73
N GLN A 123 -8.34 -10.56 7.33
CA GLN A 123 -7.96 -10.44 8.75
C GLN A 123 -7.11 -9.20 9.00
N LEU A 124 -6.09 -8.93 8.17
CA LEU A 124 -5.24 -7.74 8.27
C LEU A 124 -6.06 -6.45 8.12
N GLU A 125 -6.98 -6.42 7.18
CA GLU A 125 -7.87 -5.26 6.98
C GLU A 125 -8.78 -5.01 8.17
N LYS A 126 -9.34 -6.05 8.77
CA LYS A 126 -10.16 -5.95 9.98
C LYS A 126 -9.34 -5.42 11.15
N GLN A 127 -8.13 -5.93 11.36
CA GLN A 127 -7.21 -5.46 12.41
C GLN A 127 -6.81 -4.00 12.19
N SER A 128 -6.47 -3.62 10.96
CA SER A 128 -6.12 -2.24 10.60
C SER A 128 -7.29 -1.27 10.81
N LYS A 129 -8.51 -1.67 10.44
CA LYS A 129 -9.72 -0.86 10.69
C LYS A 129 -9.98 -0.70 12.19
N ALA A 130 -9.90 -1.78 12.96
CA ALA A 130 -10.07 -1.75 14.41
C ALA A 130 -9.02 -0.86 15.10
N SER A 131 -7.76 -0.94 14.68
CA SER A 131 -6.68 -0.09 15.18
C SER A 131 -6.91 1.39 14.86
N ARG A 132 -7.34 1.73 13.66
CA ARG A 132 -7.64 3.12 13.27
C ARG A 132 -8.81 3.69 14.08
N VAL A 133 -9.86 2.92 14.30
CA VAL A 133 -11.01 3.35 15.11
C VAL A 133 -10.56 3.57 16.55
N ARG A 134 -9.76 2.68 17.12
CA ARG A 134 -9.23 2.80 18.49
C ARG A 134 -8.37 4.06 18.64
N GLN A 135 -7.43 4.31 17.73
CA GLN A 135 -6.61 5.51 17.74
C GLN A 135 -7.43 6.80 17.61
N SER A 136 -8.46 6.80 16.76
CA SER A 136 -9.36 7.95 16.62
C SER A 136 -10.14 8.23 17.90
N VAL A 137 -10.64 7.20 18.56
CA VAL A 137 -11.37 7.35 19.84
C VAL A 137 -10.43 7.81 20.95
N THR A 138 -9.24 7.20 21.06
CA THR A 138 -8.22 7.58 22.05
C THR A 138 -7.80 9.04 21.89
N SER A 139 -7.55 9.46 20.64
CA SER A 139 -7.21 10.85 20.33
C SER A 139 -8.35 11.83 20.65
N LEU A 140 -9.60 11.44 20.41
CA LEU A 140 -10.77 12.29 20.67
C LEU A 140 -11.03 12.50 22.16
N PHE A 141 -10.77 11.48 22.98
CA PHE A 141 -10.99 11.53 24.44
C PHE A 141 -9.73 11.81 25.25
N GLY A 142 -8.57 12.01 24.61
CA GLY A 142 -7.30 12.31 25.27
C GLY A 142 -6.76 11.16 26.14
N LEU A 143 -7.23 9.94 25.90
CA LEU A 143 -6.76 8.73 26.61
C LEU A 143 -5.42 8.29 26.04
N THR A 144 -4.50 7.85 26.90
CA THR A 144 -3.23 7.23 26.48
C THR A 144 -3.47 5.76 26.09
N ASP A 145 -2.61 5.21 25.21
CA ASP A 145 -2.73 3.81 24.74
C ASP A 145 -2.67 2.77 25.88
N GLU A 146 -2.14 3.12 27.05
CA GLU A 146 -2.09 2.26 28.24
C GLU A 146 -3.44 2.17 28.93
N GLU A 147 -4.18 3.28 29.02
CA GLU A 147 -5.51 3.33 29.66
C GLU A 147 -6.59 2.63 28.82
N ALA A 148 -6.41 2.55 27.50
CA ALA A 148 -7.33 1.86 26.60
C ALA A 148 -7.22 0.32 26.65
N ARG A 149 -6.10 -0.23 27.14
CA ARG A 149 -5.91 -1.69 27.28
C ARG A 149 -6.51 -2.27 28.54
N ASP A 150 -6.55 -1.51 29.63
CA ASP A 150 -7.10 -1.97 30.92
C ASP A 150 -8.64 -2.08 30.91
N SER A 151 -9.34 -1.48 29.95
CA SER A 151 -10.79 -1.55 29.86
C SER A 151 -11.34 -2.79 29.13
N ASP A 152 -10.48 -3.56 28.45
CA ASP A 152 -10.87 -4.77 27.71
C ASP A 152 -10.66 -6.09 28.52
N GLU A 153 -10.14 -6.03 29.76
CA GLU A 153 -9.96 -7.19 30.65
C GLU A 153 -11.09 -7.29 31.69
N GLU A 154 -12.37 -7.09 31.33
CA GLU A 154 -13.47 -7.55 32.14
C GLU A 154 -13.76 -9.04 31.86
N GLU A 155 -13.57 -9.84 32.92
CA GLU A 155 -13.63 -11.28 33.02
C GLU A 155 -14.95 -11.90 32.51
N PRO A 156 -14.91 -13.14 31.98
CA PRO A 156 -16.12 -13.89 31.76
C PRO A 156 -16.70 -14.36 33.09
N VAL A 157 -17.87 -13.85 33.46
CA VAL A 157 -18.68 -14.34 34.59
C VAL A 157 -18.93 -15.82 34.39
N ALA A 158 -18.40 -16.61 35.30
CA ALA A 158 -18.67 -18.03 35.39
C ALA A 158 -20.15 -18.24 35.80
N GLU A 159 -20.95 -18.79 34.89
CA GLU A 159 -22.26 -19.37 35.23
C GLU A 159 -22.07 -20.59 36.09
N THR A 160 -22.35 -20.46 37.38
CA THR A 160 -22.61 -21.57 38.27
C THR A 160 -23.98 -22.15 37.99
N LYS A 161 -24.02 -23.38 37.47
CA LYS A 161 -25.25 -24.20 37.46
C LYS A 161 -25.50 -24.75 38.86
N GLU A 162 -26.67 -24.47 39.39
CA GLU A 162 -27.41 -25.37 40.25
C GLU A 162 -28.34 -26.24 39.44
#